data_f08081dbb7f72bd18278076d86de2fe9
#
_entry.id   f08081dbb7f72bd18278076d86de2fe9
#
_cell.length_a   1.000
_cell.length_b   1.000
_cell.length_c   1.000
_cell.angle_alpha   90.00
_cell.angle_beta   90.00
_cell.angle_gamma   90.00
#
_symmetry.space_group_name_H-M   'P 1'
#
loop_
_entity.id
_entity.type
_entity.pdbx_description
1 polymer ?
#
loop_
_entity_poly.entity_id
_entity_poly.type
_entity_poly.pdbx_seq_one_letter_code
_entity_poly.pdbx_strand_id
1 'polypeptide(L)'
;MSRTSSAKKSETSNEISTTVSEDRIPPRERIVSTAVELFRERGIRGIGVDAIADAALTNKMTLYRHFGSKDELVCETLRRASEKADAIWRDLEAAHPGDSRAQLDAWVEMRAQCLNGEPAGCDLANAAIELKGEGHPAHEMIERHKAEQRDRLAALCSAAGAREPQLLADTLTLLLEGARVSRQAMGAAGCCGHFAKACRAAIASFT
;
A
#
# COMPACT_ATOMS: atom_id res chain seq x y z
N MET A 1 -15.63 72.79 -12.23
CA MET A 1 -15.20 72.52 -13.61
C MET A 1 -14.17 71.41 -13.57
N SER A 2 -14.35 70.45 -14.34
CA SER A 2 -13.56 69.38 -14.93
C SER A 2 -13.78 67.99 -14.29
N ARG A 3 -14.41 67.20 -15.15
CA ARG A 3 -14.60 65.74 -15.09
C ARG A 3 -13.27 65.01 -15.35
N THR A 4 -13.00 63.94 -14.60
CA THR A 4 -12.17 62.85 -15.15
C THR A 4 -12.78 61.50 -14.76
N SER A 5 -13.01 60.74 -15.80
CA SER A 5 -13.57 59.42 -15.90
C SER A 5 -12.67 58.37 -15.26
N SER A 6 -13.25 57.50 -14.43
CA SER A 6 -12.57 56.32 -13.90
C SER A 6 -12.88 55.12 -14.75
N ALA A 7 -11.83 54.58 -15.40
CA ALA A 7 -11.90 53.34 -16.13
C ALA A 7 -11.79 52.16 -15.18
N LYS A 8 -12.83 51.33 -15.16
CA LYS A 8 -12.95 50.09 -14.42
C LYS A 8 -12.24 49.00 -15.20
N LYS A 9 -11.08 48.53 -14.70
CA LYS A 9 -10.36 47.39 -15.22
C LYS A 9 -10.91 46.10 -14.56
N SER A 10 -11.59 45.31 -15.32
CA SER A 10 -12.05 43.99 -14.93
C SER A 10 -10.89 43.00 -15.00
N GLU A 11 -10.39 42.56 -13.87
CA GLU A 11 -9.51 41.39 -13.78
C GLU A 11 -10.36 40.13 -13.76
N THR A 12 -10.37 39.42 -14.87
CA THR A 12 -10.92 38.08 -14.98
C THR A 12 -9.90 37.10 -14.41
N SER A 13 -10.11 36.71 -13.15
CA SER A 13 -9.39 35.59 -12.54
C SER A 13 -9.83 34.30 -13.23
N ASN A 14 -8.93 33.73 -14.03
CA ASN A 14 -9.10 32.44 -14.66
C ASN A 14 -8.69 31.37 -13.65
N GLU A 15 -9.62 30.98 -12.76
CA GLU A 15 -9.47 29.80 -11.92
C GLU A 15 -9.61 28.55 -12.82
N ILE A 16 -8.47 27.97 -13.17
CA ILE A 16 -8.43 26.64 -13.77
C ILE A 16 -8.76 25.64 -12.64
N SER A 17 -10.05 25.36 -12.51
CA SER A 17 -10.55 24.29 -11.66
C SER A 17 -10.16 22.95 -12.31
N THR A 18 -9.11 22.32 -11.80
CA THR A 18 -8.72 20.95 -12.13
C THR A 18 -9.62 19.98 -11.37
N THR A 19 -10.91 20.05 -11.58
CA THR A 19 -11.82 18.94 -11.24
C THR A 19 -11.70 17.92 -12.36
N VAL A 20 -10.83 16.93 -12.20
CA VAL A 20 -10.91 15.68 -12.95
C VAL A 20 -12.25 15.08 -12.57
N SER A 21 -13.25 15.16 -13.46
CA SER A 21 -14.59 14.67 -13.18
C SER A 21 -14.50 13.17 -12.90
N GLU A 22 -14.96 12.72 -11.73
CA GLU A 22 -15.08 11.31 -11.29
C GLU A 22 -15.82 10.45 -12.33
N ASP A 23 -16.68 11.05 -13.16
CA ASP A 23 -17.36 10.43 -14.29
C ASP A 23 -16.44 9.92 -15.43
N ARG A 24 -15.15 10.28 -15.45
CA ARG A 24 -14.19 9.78 -16.44
C ARG A 24 -13.53 8.46 -16.05
N ILE A 25 -13.60 8.06 -14.76
CA ILE A 25 -13.00 6.81 -14.30
C ILE A 25 -13.93 5.64 -14.67
N PRO A 26 -13.44 4.61 -15.38
CA PRO A 26 -14.26 3.44 -15.71
C PRO A 26 -14.88 2.79 -14.47
N PRO A 27 -16.10 2.27 -14.55
CA PRO A 27 -16.81 1.67 -13.40
C PRO A 27 -15.98 0.59 -12.69
N ARG A 28 -15.25 -0.23 -13.43
CA ARG A 28 -14.37 -1.27 -12.86
C ARG A 28 -13.31 -0.66 -11.94
N GLU A 29 -12.68 0.42 -12.38
CA GLU A 29 -11.63 1.12 -11.61
C GLU A 29 -12.22 1.80 -10.36
N ARG A 30 -13.37 2.46 -10.49
CA ARG A 30 -14.06 3.05 -9.33
C ARG A 30 -14.41 1.99 -8.28
N ILE A 31 -14.96 0.84 -8.71
CA ILE A 31 -15.31 -0.25 -7.80
C ILE A 31 -14.06 -0.75 -7.04
N VAL A 32 -12.94 -0.96 -7.73
CA VAL A 32 -11.72 -1.46 -7.07
C VAL A 32 -11.12 -0.43 -6.13
N SER A 33 -10.99 0.84 -6.54
CA SER A 33 -10.45 1.89 -5.67
C SER A 33 -11.31 2.08 -4.41
N THR A 34 -12.64 2.15 -4.59
CA THR A 34 -13.58 2.23 -3.46
C THR A 34 -13.52 1.00 -2.56
N ALA A 35 -13.40 -0.20 -3.13
CA ALA A 35 -13.27 -1.44 -2.35
C ALA A 35 -11.98 -1.44 -1.51
N VAL A 36 -10.85 -0.98 -2.05
CA VAL A 36 -9.58 -0.86 -1.29
C VAL A 36 -9.76 0.03 -0.06
N GLU A 37 -10.39 1.20 -0.23
CA GLU A 37 -10.63 2.14 0.87
C GLU A 37 -11.56 1.54 1.93
N LEU A 38 -12.70 1.00 1.51
CA LEU A 38 -13.68 0.41 2.42
C LEU A 38 -13.13 -0.83 3.15
N PHE A 39 -12.33 -1.67 2.49
CA PHE A 39 -11.69 -2.82 3.14
C PHE A 39 -10.66 -2.39 4.19
N ARG A 40 -9.93 -1.31 3.96
CA ARG A 40 -9.00 -0.74 4.94
C ARG A 40 -9.71 -0.15 6.14
N GLU A 41 -10.83 0.56 5.93
CA GLU A 41 -11.57 1.25 6.98
C GLU A 41 -12.41 0.29 7.83
N ARG A 42 -13.09 -0.68 7.19
CA ARG A 42 -14.14 -1.48 7.82
C ARG A 42 -13.86 -2.98 7.81
N GLY A 43 -12.75 -3.38 7.25
CA GLY A 43 -12.40 -4.78 7.03
C GLY A 43 -13.18 -5.42 5.86
N ILE A 44 -12.64 -6.52 5.34
CA ILE A 44 -13.24 -7.25 4.21
C ILE A 44 -14.59 -7.85 4.61
N ARG A 45 -14.70 -8.39 5.83
CA ARG A 45 -15.92 -9.01 6.33
C ARG A 45 -16.99 -7.99 6.71
N GLY A 46 -16.58 -6.81 7.15
CA GLY A 46 -17.47 -5.75 7.63
C GLY A 46 -18.24 -5.02 6.55
N ILE A 47 -17.93 -5.22 5.25
CA ILE A 47 -18.53 -4.47 4.15
C ILE A 47 -19.20 -5.40 3.14
N GLY A 48 -20.47 -5.09 2.78
CA GLY A 48 -21.25 -5.80 1.77
C GLY A 48 -21.06 -5.23 0.37
N VAL A 49 -21.39 -6.03 -0.64
CA VAL A 49 -21.29 -5.62 -2.07
C VAL A 49 -22.20 -4.44 -2.41
N ASP A 50 -23.35 -4.33 -1.74
CA ASP A 50 -24.29 -3.21 -1.97
C ASP A 50 -23.63 -1.89 -1.54
N ALA A 51 -23.02 -1.85 -0.35
CA ALA A 51 -22.31 -0.67 0.15
C ALA A 51 -21.11 -0.29 -0.73
N ILE A 52 -20.38 -1.27 -1.27
CA ILE A 52 -19.29 -1.01 -2.22
C ILE A 52 -19.84 -0.41 -3.52
N ALA A 53 -20.91 -0.98 -4.06
CA ALA A 53 -21.52 -0.52 -5.29
C ALA A 53 -22.06 0.92 -5.16
N ASP A 54 -22.76 1.22 -4.06
CA ASP A 54 -23.30 2.55 -3.77
C ASP A 54 -22.17 3.59 -3.64
N ALA A 55 -21.13 3.28 -2.86
CA ALA A 55 -19.97 4.16 -2.68
C ALA A 55 -19.17 4.37 -3.99
N ALA A 56 -19.13 3.36 -4.86
CA ALA A 56 -18.50 3.45 -6.19
C ALA A 56 -19.39 4.11 -7.25
N LEU A 57 -20.55 4.70 -6.86
CA LEU A 57 -21.51 5.32 -7.76
C LEU A 57 -21.93 4.38 -8.90
N THR A 58 -22.30 3.14 -8.55
CA THR A 58 -22.75 2.10 -9.47
C THR A 58 -23.83 1.23 -8.82
N ASN A 59 -24.11 0.07 -9.39
CA ASN A 59 -25.06 -0.88 -8.84
C ASN A 59 -24.47 -2.28 -8.73
N LYS A 60 -25.10 -3.12 -7.90
CA LYS A 60 -24.70 -4.51 -7.62
C LYS A 60 -24.56 -5.35 -8.89
N MET A 61 -25.45 -5.17 -9.87
CA MET A 61 -25.38 -5.92 -11.14
C MET A 61 -24.11 -5.59 -11.93
N THR A 62 -23.73 -4.31 -11.94
CA THR A 62 -22.50 -3.86 -12.58
C THR A 62 -21.27 -4.40 -11.86
N LEU A 63 -21.27 -4.41 -10.51
CA LEU A 63 -20.19 -5.01 -9.74
C LEU A 63 -20.02 -6.50 -10.07
N TYR A 64 -21.08 -7.29 -10.02
CA TYR A 64 -21.02 -8.71 -10.36
C TYR A 64 -20.65 -9.00 -11.81
N ARG A 65 -21.06 -8.15 -12.75
CA ARG A 65 -20.64 -8.28 -14.14
C ARG A 65 -19.12 -8.12 -14.33
N HIS A 66 -18.47 -7.29 -13.50
CA HIS A 66 -17.03 -7.06 -13.59
C HIS A 66 -16.18 -8.06 -12.81
N PHE A 67 -16.71 -8.58 -11.69
CA PHE A 67 -15.91 -9.37 -10.74
C PHE A 67 -16.50 -10.76 -10.44
N GLY A 68 -17.74 -11.05 -10.87
CA GLY A 68 -18.37 -12.35 -10.59
C GLY A 68 -18.79 -12.53 -9.13
N SER A 69 -17.89 -12.29 -8.18
CA SER A 69 -18.12 -12.43 -6.74
C SER A 69 -17.42 -11.33 -5.93
N LYS A 70 -17.77 -11.24 -4.63
CA LYS A 70 -17.03 -10.39 -3.68
C LYS A 70 -15.60 -10.92 -3.49
N ASP A 71 -15.42 -12.24 -3.48
CA ASP A 71 -14.12 -12.86 -3.27
C ASP A 71 -13.17 -12.57 -4.45
N GLU A 72 -13.69 -12.54 -5.68
CA GLU A 72 -12.90 -12.11 -6.84
C GLU A 72 -12.54 -10.63 -6.79
N LEU A 73 -13.45 -9.77 -6.30
CA LEU A 73 -13.12 -8.36 -6.05
C LEU A 73 -12.04 -8.22 -4.99
N VAL A 74 -12.10 -9.01 -3.89
CA VAL A 74 -11.03 -9.05 -2.89
C VAL A 74 -9.72 -9.48 -3.52
N CYS A 75 -9.68 -10.55 -4.31
CA CYS A 75 -8.48 -10.98 -5.02
C CYS A 75 -7.90 -9.88 -5.92
N GLU A 76 -8.76 -9.16 -6.65
CA GLU A 76 -8.30 -8.04 -7.49
C GLU A 76 -7.68 -6.90 -6.66
N THR A 77 -8.26 -6.54 -5.51
CA THR A 77 -7.67 -5.51 -4.63
C THR A 77 -6.31 -5.94 -4.09
N LEU A 78 -6.16 -7.20 -3.68
CA LEU A 78 -4.91 -7.76 -3.18
C LEU A 78 -3.85 -7.91 -4.29
N ARG A 79 -4.26 -8.27 -5.51
CA ARG A 79 -3.36 -8.30 -6.68
C ARG A 79 -2.75 -6.91 -6.94
N ARG A 80 -3.54 -5.85 -6.88
CA ARG A 80 -3.04 -4.47 -7.02
C ARG A 80 -2.10 -4.07 -5.88
N ALA A 81 -2.38 -4.51 -4.66
CA ALA A 81 -1.47 -4.30 -3.53
C ALA A 81 -0.13 -5.03 -3.74
N SER A 82 -0.16 -6.25 -4.28
CA SER A 82 1.02 -7.02 -4.66
C SER A 82 1.85 -6.32 -5.73
N GLU A 83 1.22 -5.83 -6.79
CA GLU A 83 1.89 -5.09 -7.88
C GLU A 83 2.57 -3.80 -7.40
N LYS A 84 1.92 -3.07 -6.46
CA LYS A 84 2.55 -1.92 -5.81
C LYS A 84 3.79 -2.31 -5.00
N ALA A 85 3.72 -3.44 -4.28
CA ALA A 85 4.87 -3.94 -3.54
C ALA A 85 6.02 -4.37 -4.47
N ASP A 86 5.71 -4.93 -5.65
CA ASP A 86 6.71 -5.28 -6.65
C ASP A 86 7.35 -4.06 -7.32
N ALA A 87 6.60 -2.96 -7.48
CA ALA A 87 7.16 -1.71 -7.97
C ALA A 87 8.28 -1.18 -7.07
N ILE A 88 8.15 -1.35 -5.76
CA ILE A 88 9.16 -0.94 -4.77
C ILE A 88 10.54 -1.56 -5.07
N TRP A 89 10.59 -2.85 -5.44
CA TRP A 89 11.85 -3.51 -5.77
C TRP A 89 12.50 -2.94 -7.03
N ARG A 90 11.70 -2.61 -8.04
CA ARG A 90 12.19 -1.95 -9.26
C ARG A 90 12.73 -0.55 -8.97
N ASP A 91 12.05 0.19 -8.11
CA ASP A 91 12.45 1.54 -7.72
C ASP A 91 13.77 1.52 -6.91
N LEU A 92 13.95 0.53 -6.02
CA LEU A 92 15.20 0.31 -5.29
C LEU A 92 16.37 0.02 -6.22
N GLU A 93 16.20 -0.91 -7.18
CA GLU A 93 17.24 -1.23 -8.17
C GLU A 93 17.55 -0.04 -9.07
N ALA A 94 16.55 0.71 -9.51
CA ALA A 94 16.73 1.89 -10.34
C ALA A 94 17.45 3.04 -9.60
N ALA A 95 17.18 3.20 -8.29
CA ALA A 95 17.80 4.24 -7.47
C ALA A 95 19.25 3.93 -7.08
N HIS A 96 19.58 2.64 -6.91
CA HIS A 96 20.91 2.18 -6.46
C HIS A 96 21.39 0.98 -7.29
N PRO A 97 21.65 1.15 -8.60
CA PRO A 97 21.97 0.04 -9.49
C PRO A 97 23.29 -0.65 -9.09
N GLY A 98 23.21 -1.95 -8.81
CA GLY A 98 24.35 -2.77 -8.42
C GLY A 98 24.91 -2.52 -7.02
N ASP A 99 24.36 -1.58 -6.24
CA ASP A 99 24.74 -1.32 -4.85
C ASP A 99 23.72 -1.93 -3.87
N SER A 100 23.89 -3.22 -3.62
CA SER A 100 22.98 -3.98 -2.75
C SER A 100 22.96 -3.47 -1.30
N ARG A 101 24.03 -2.86 -0.82
CA ARG A 101 24.06 -2.27 0.53
C ARG A 101 23.18 -1.01 0.59
N ALA A 102 23.34 -0.11 -0.38
CA ALA A 102 22.49 1.07 -0.49
C ALA A 102 21.02 0.70 -0.73
N GLN A 103 20.74 -0.35 -1.53
CA GLN A 103 19.38 -0.86 -1.72
C GLN A 103 18.76 -1.36 -0.40
N LEU A 104 19.52 -2.10 0.43
CA LEU A 104 19.04 -2.59 1.71
C LEU A 104 18.76 -1.44 2.69
N ASP A 105 19.64 -0.45 2.76
CA ASP A 105 19.42 0.74 3.57
C ASP A 105 18.21 1.55 3.08
N ALA A 106 18.06 1.73 1.76
CA ALA A 106 16.92 2.40 1.16
C ALA A 106 15.59 1.63 1.38
N TRP A 107 15.61 0.29 1.37
CA TRP A 107 14.46 -0.53 1.74
C TRP A 107 14.00 -0.23 3.17
N VAL A 108 14.93 -0.16 4.13
CA VAL A 108 14.62 0.18 5.53
C VAL A 108 13.99 1.56 5.63
N GLU A 109 14.57 2.57 4.98
CA GLU A 109 14.04 3.94 5.01
C GLU A 109 12.64 4.04 4.41
N MET A 110 12.43 3.43 3.26
CA MET A 110 11.12 3.45 2.60
C MET A 110 10.06 2.76 3.46
N ARG A 111 10.38 1.62 4.10
CA ARG A 111 9.45 0.95 5.02
C ARG A 111 9.18 1.80 6.25
N ALA A 112 10.18 2.50 6.79
CA ALA A 112 9.99 3.45 7.88
C ALA A 112 9.08 4.63 7.49
N GLN A 113 9.24 5.17 6.29
CA GLN A 113 8.34 6.23 5.77
C GLN A 113 6.91 5.74 5.62
N CYS A 114 6.70 4.53 5.07
CA CYS A 114 5.37 3.92 4.98
C CYS A 114 4.70 3.74 6.36
N LEU A 115 5.48 3.38 7.39
CA LEU A 115 4.96 3.26 8.77
C LEU A 115 4.56 4.60 9.37
N ASN A 116 5.19 5.69 8.97
CA ASN A 116 4.87 7.05 9.43
C ASN A 116 3.67 7.68 8.69
N GLY A 117 3.28 7.12 7.55
CA GLY A 117 2.11 7.51 6.77
C GLY A 117 0.78 7.05 7.41
N GLU A 118 -0.21 6.80 6.58
CA GLU A 118 -1.51 6.34 7.04
C GLU A 118 -1.45 4.96 7.74
N PRO A 119 -2.24 4.75 8.81
CA PRO A 119 -2.15 3.55 9.66
C PRO A 119 -2.76 2.28 9.05
N ALA A 120 -3.01 2.24 7.75
CA ALA A 120 -3.74 1.17 7.09
C ALA A 120 -3.08 -0.22 7.12
N GLY A 121 -1.83 -0.35 7.59
CA GLY A 121 -1.15 -1.65 7.67
C GLY A 121 -0.78 -2.22 6.30
N CYS A 122 -0.78 -3.56 6.22
CA CYS A 122 -0.55 -4.29 4.97
C CYS A 122 -1.86 -4.96 4.53
N ASP A 123 -2.41 -4.58 3.39
CA ASP A 123 -3.66 -5.14 2.87
C ASP A 123 -3.65 -6.67 2.82
N LEU A 124 -2.52 -7.28 2.40
CA LEU A 124 -2.38 -8.74 2.35
C LEU A 124 -2.29 -9.38 3.74
N ALA A 125 -1.59 -8.75 4.70
CA ALA A 125 -1.53 -9.27 6.07
C ALA A 125 -2.88 -9.17 6.78
N ASN A 126 -3.57 -8.04 6.61
CA ASN A 126 -4.92 -7.84 7.16
C ASN A 126 -5.90 -8.86 6.56
N ALA A 127 -5.85 -9.06 5.23
CA ALA A 127 -6.67 -10.06 4.57
C ALA A 127 -6.39 -11.48 5.06
N ALA A 128 -5.13 -11.86 5.29
CA ALA A 128 -4.77 -13.17 5.83
C ALA A 128 -5.38 -13.42 7.23
N ILE A 129 -5.50 -12.37 8.04
CA ILE A 129 -6.12 -12.47 9.38
C ILE A 129 -7.65 -12.56 9.29
N GLU A 130 -8.26 -11.78 8.39
CA GLU A 130 -9.71 -11.70 8.27
C GLU A 130 -10.33 -12.89 7.51
N LEU A 131 -9.68 -13.35 6.46
CA LEU A 131 -10.19 -14.41 5.57
C LEU A 131 -9.94 -15.81 6.17
N LYS A 132 -10.24 -16.00 7.46
CA LYS A 132 -10.12 -17.29 8.12
C LYS A 132 -11.13 -18.27 7.54
N GLY A 133 -10.66 -19.35 6.95
CA GLY A 133 -11.48 -20.43 6.41
C GLY A 133 -10.74 -21.12 5.25
N GLU A 134 -10.88 -22.44 5.17
CA GLU A 134 -10.32 -23.22 4.06
C GLU A 134 -11.02 -22.82 2.75
N GLY A 135 -10.24 -22.65 1.69
CA GLY A 135 -10.74 -22.51 0.31
C GLY A 135 -10.98 -21.09 -0.18
N HIS A 136 -10.66 -20.01 0.58
CA HIS A 136 -10.75 -18.67 0.01
C HIS A 136 -9.63 -18.45 -1.04
N PRO A 137 -9.96 -18.03 -2.28
CA PRO A 137 -8.99 -17.93 -3.39
C PRO A 137 -7.82 -16.98 -3.13
N ALA A 138 -7.97 -16.03 -2.21
CA ALA A 138 -6.91 -15.11 -1.83
C ALA A 138 -5.77 -15.75 -1.02
N HIS A 139 -5.97 -16.88 -0.36
CA HIS A 139 -4.96 -17.48 0.53
C HIS A 139 -3.69 -17.85 -0.21
N GLU A 140 -3.81 -18.62 -1.30
CA GLU A 140 -2.66 -19.02 -2.11
C GLU A 140 -1.91 -17.81 -2.70
N MET A 141 -2.66 -16.78 -3.11
CA MET A 141 -2.06 -15.55 -3.62
C MET A 141 -1.30 -14.79 -2.53
N ILE A 142 -1.85 -14.70 -1.31
CA ILE A 142 -1.20 -14.04 -0.17
C ILE A 142 0.07 -14.79 0.22
N GLU A 143 -0.01 -16.12 0.35
CA GLU A 143 1.12 -16.97 0.70
C GLU A 143 2.26 -16.84 -0.32
N ARG A 144 1.95 -16.99 -1.59
CA ARG A 144 2.92 -16.82 -2.68
C ARG A 144 3.57 -15.43 -2.65
N HIS A 145 2.78 -14.36 -2.54
CA HIS A 145 3.32 -13.00 -2.46
C HIS A 145 4.26 -12.83 -1.26
N LYS A 146 3.87 -13.32 -0.08
CA LYS A 146 4.72 -13.21 1.12
C LYS A 146 6.02 -14.00 0.97
N ALA A 147 5.98 -15.18 0.38
CA ALA A 147 7.17 -15.98 0.08
C ALA A 147 8.10 -15.24 -0.91
N GLU A 148 7.57 -14.73 -2.01
CA GLU A 148 8.33 -13.95 -2.99
C GLU A 148 9.00 -12.72 -2.40
N GLN A 149 8.29 -11.96 -1.56
CA GLN A 149 8.85 -10.77 -0.89
C GLN A 149 10.00 -11.15 0.07
N ARG A 150 9.83 -12.25 0.82
CA ARG A 150 10.87 -12.80 1.70
C ARG A 150 12.11 -13.25 0.92
N ASP A 151 11.93 -13.97 -0.17
CA ASP A 151 13.02 -14.48 -0.99
C ASP A 151 13.80 -13.34 -1.66
N ARG A 152 13.13 -12.30 -2.16
CA ARG A 152 13.77 -11.09 -2.68
C ARG A 152 14.60 -10.38 -1.61
N LEU A 153 14.05 -10.25 -0.39
CA LEU A 153 14.77 -9.63 0.72
C LEU A 153 16.00 -10.47 1.13
N ALA A 154 15.88 -11.80 1.15
CA ALA A 154 16.99 -12.70 1.44
C ALA A 154 18.09 -12.60 0.37
N ALA A 155 17.72 -12.54 -0.90
CA ALA A 155 18.65 -12.30 -2.00
C ALA A 155 19.38 -10.96 -1.85
N LEU A 156 18.66 -9.88 -1.51
CA LEU A 156 19.25 -8.57 -1.25
C LEU A 156 20.21 -8.60 -0.04
N CYS A 157 19.81 -9.25 1.07
CA CYS A 157 20.69 -9.43 2.24
C CYS A 157 21.97 -10.20 1.88
N SER A 158 21.86 -11.25 1.07
CA SER A 158 23.00 -12.03 0.58
C SER A 158 23.93 -11.17 -0.26
N ALA A 159 23.41 -10.43 -1.23
CA ALA A 159 24.17 -9.54 -2.08
C ALA A 159 24.83 -8.36 -1.29
N ALA A 160 24.20 -7.93 -0.19
CA ALA A 160 24.76 -6.94 0.74
C ALA A 160 25.81 -7.50 1.71
N GLY A 161 26.17 -8.80 1.63
CA GLY A 161 27.23 -9.44 2.40
C GLY A 161 26.81 -9.99 3.76
N ALA A 162 25.51 -10.23 3.98
CA ALA A 162 25.06 -10.83 5.24
C ALA A 162 25.52 -12.29 5.38
N ARG A 163 25.98 -12.67 6.58
CA ARG A 163 26.46 -14.03 6.89
C ARG A 163 25.34 -15.06 6.91
N GLU A 164 24.15 -14.69 7.36
CA GLU A 164 22.94 -15.53 7.42
C GLU A 164 21.78 -14.78 6.75
N PRO A 165 21.77 -14.67 5.41
CA PRO A 165 20.86 -13.77 4.71
C PRO A 165 19.36 -14.13 4.87
N GLN A 166 19.02 -15.41 4.99
CA GLN A 166 17.65 -15.86 5.23
C GLN A 166 17.18 -15.44 6.62
N LEU A 167 18.02 -15.64 7.66
CA LEU A 167 17.69 -15.25 9.02
C LEU A 167 17.57 -13.73 9.16
N LEU A 168 18.43 -12.97 8.48
CA LEU A 168 18.32 -11.52 8.46
C LEU A 168 17.03 -11.07 7.77
N ALA A 169 16.69 -11.65 6.62
CA ALA A 169 15.45 -11.33 5.91
C ALA A 169 14.20 -11.64 6.75
N ASP A 170 14.19 -12.79 7.44
CA ASP A 170 13.11 -13.15 8.37
C ASP A 170 13.04 -12.16 9.55
N THR A 171 14.17 -11.78 10.11
CA THR A 171 14.25 -10.79 11.19
C THR A 171 13.68 -9.43 10.75
N LEU A 172 14.09 -8.93 9.59
CA LEU A 172 13.60 -7.66 9.04
C LEU A 172 12.09 -7.72 8.72
N THR A 173 11.62 -8.86 8.23
CA THR A 173 10.20 -9.09 7.97
C THR A 173 9.38 -9.08 9.27
N LEU A 174 9.84 -9.78 10.32
CA LEU A 174 9.18 -9.79 11.63
C LEU A 174 9.18 -8.39 12.27
N LEU A 175 10.27 -7.63 12.17
CA LEU A 175 10.33 -6.26 12.64
C LEU A 175 9.31 -5.37 11.90
N LEU A 176 9.17 -5.53 10.58
CA LEU A 176 8.21 -4.76 9.78
C LEU A 176 6.76 -5.09 10.17
N GLU A 177 6.41 -6.38 10.27
CA GLU A 177 5.05 -6.79 10.64
C GLU A 177 4.72 -6.37 12.08
N GLY A 178 5.66 -6.51 13.02
CA GLY A 178 5.50 -6.02 14.39
C GLY A 178 5.32 -4.51 14.47
N ALA A 179 6.09 -3.74 13.68
CA ALA A 179 5.97 -2.29 13.60
C ALA A 179 4.60 -1.85 13.04
N ARG A 180 4.06 -2.56 12.04
CA ARG A 180 2.72 -2.32 11.49
C ARG A 180 1.62 -2.51 12.54
N VAL A 181 1.66 -3.65 13.24
CA VAL A 181 0.69 -3.93 14.31
C VAL A 181 0.81 -2.90 15.44
N SER A 182 2.04 -2.57 15.85
CA SER A 182 2.27 -1.53 16.85
C SER A 182 1.71 -0.17 16.43
N ARG A 183 1.88 0.22 15.16
CA ARG A 183 1.34 1.46 14.61
C ARG A 183 -0.19 1.49 14.67
N GLN A 184 -0.85 0.39 14.35
CA GLN A 184 -2.32 0.26 14.43
C GLN A 184 -2.82 0.34 15.86
N ALA A 185 -2.13 -0.35 16.81
CA ALA A 185 -2.56 -0.45 18.19
C ALA A 185 -2.24 0.79 19.05
N MET A 186 -1.11 1.44 18.80
CA MET A 186 -0.55 2.50 19.67
C MET A 186 -0.37 3.85 18.95
N GLY A 187 -0.65 3.91 17.66
CA GLY A 187 -0.44 5.11 16.86
C GLY A 187 1.05 5.46 16.68
N ALA A 188 1.33 6.73 16.40
CA ALA A 188 2.70 7.22 16.14
C ALA A 188 3.61 7.17 17.39
N ALA A 189 3.04 7.17 18.59
CA ALA A 189 3.79 7.09 19.84
C ALA A 189 4.29 5.67 20.20
N GLY A 190 3.89 4.67 19.40
CA GLY A 190 4.31 3.27 19.59
C GLY A 190 5.77 3.01 19.19
N CYS A 191 6.21 1.77 19.40
CA CYS A 191 7.58 1.34 19.09
C CYS A 191 7.92 1.37 17.59
N CYS A 192 6.93 1.55 16.71
CA CYS A 192 7.12 1.70 15.26
C CYS A 192 8.10 2.83 14.89
N GLY A 193 8.21 3.89 15.71
CA GLY A 193 9.19 4.96 15.51
C GLY A 193 10.65 4.51 15.65
N HIS A 194 10.91 3.34 16.22
CA HIS A 194 12.25 2.75 16.31
C HIS A 194 12.54 1.71 15.22
N PHE A 195 11.64 1.48 14.29
CA PHE A 195 11.76 0.46 13.25
C PHE A 195 13.10 0.55 12.49
N ALA A 196 13.42 1.71 11.92
CA ALA A 196 14.66 1.87 11.15
C ALA A 196 15.90 1.61 12.00
N LYS A 197 15.92 2.06 13.26
CA LYS A 197 17.04 1.83 14.19
C LYS A 197 17.19 0.34 14.50
N ALA A 198 16.08 -0.37 14.74
CA ALA A 198 16.08 -1.81 15.00
C ALA A 198 16.58 -2.59 13.78
N CYS A 199 16.10 -2.24 12.58
CA CYS A 199 16.57 -2.86 11.34
C CYS A 199 18.08 -2.65 11.12
N ARG A 200 18.61 -1.44 11.31
CA ARG A 200 20.05 -1.17 11.18
C ARG A 200 20.88 -1.94 12.21
N ALA A 201 20.40 -2.06 13.44
CA ALA A 201 21.08 -2.88 14.47
C ALA A 201 21.09 -4.36 14.08
N ALA A 202 19.97 -4.89 13.56
CA ALA A 202 19.92 -6.25 13.04
C ALA A 202 20.91 -6.43 11.87
N ILE A 203 20.86 -5.56 10.85
CA ILE A 203 21.78 -5.62 9.70
C ILE A 203 23.25 -5.63 10.18
N ALA A 204 23.62 -4.74 11.09
CA ALA A 204 24.99 -4.66 11.61
C ALA A 204 25.43 -5.93 12.38
N SER A 205 24.51 -6.68 12.98
CA SER A 205 24.84 -7.94 13.67
C SER A 205 25.05 -9.12 12.72
N PHE A 206 24.60 -9.02 11.47
CA PHE A 206 24.74 -10.06 10.46
C PHE A 206 25.81 -9.74 9.38
N THR A 207 26.34 -8.56 9.35
CA THR A 207 27.42 -8.13 8.44
C THR A 207 28.73 -7.98 9.19
#